data_3f01f2d2df8b87cc0948e3d308b9298b
#
_entry.id   3f01f2d2df8b87cc0948e3d308b9298b
#
_cell.length_a   1.000
_cell.length_b   1.000
_cell.length_c   1.000
_cell.angle_alpha   90.00
_cell.angle_beta   90.00
_cell.angle_gamma   90.00
#
_symmetry.space_group_name_H-M   'P 1'
#
loop_
_entity.id
_entity.type
_entity.pdbx_description
1 polymer ?
#
loop_
_entity_poly.entity_id
_entity_poly.type
_entity_poly.pdbx_seq_one_letter_code
_entity_poly.pdbx_strand_id
1 'polypeptide(L)'
;MRITNKIMQNNSLSNINMNKVLEDKLNTQMSTKKKITKPSDDPVITIRALRLRGNVTEVTQYYKKNIPDANSWLEVTEGALKKTSDIITNMIGQVTKGANGDQPSDVREIILEQLKALRNEVYSTADVDYAGRYVFAGYRTDTSISFIAAEKKEYTITEQLDTSAMDDVTYIKTTATNAAGDTVDINDINSTNYNNIDVSENDITASTVHRIRLSYDNLSDGMVPALTRVTGKDADGNITTEEIVPAANVETVSYHASPSAYELVAQNPDKVYFIPETGEMLLGDNVYRTMSAYKDDATTATVNEGEIRITYQKNEWLKGDLRPEHYFACTSTDDNGVTTDYNQEYLDGSDVEKQVIEYDVGFNQTIRVNTTADEVFKPGIGRETDDLVRALEDVQSLEKVVSNLDTMVKSETDETKKATLQKRLDAANKALTLSKDKMQKMFESGLTAMQGYLDANNLAITQCGTRGSKLELIENRMKDQKTTFETLQSENEDIDIEEATIQMKGAQLTYTASLMAASKILQTNLLSYL
;
A
#
# COMPACT_ATOMS: atom_id res chain seq x y z
N MET A 1 -73.63 -55.51 -4.55
CA MET A 1 -73.41 -54.70 -5.77
C MET A 1 -73.03 -55.62 -6.92
N ARG A 2 -73.82 -55.68 -8.01
CA ARG A 2 -73.46 -56.44 -9.19
C ARG A 2 -72.40 -55.75 -9.98
N ILE A 3 -71.13 -56.16 -9.94
CA ILE A 3 -70.04 -55.62 -10.72
C ILE A 3 -70.26 -55.99 -12.18
N THR A 4 -70.56 -55.04 -13.03
CA THR A 4 -70.71 -55.24 -14.46
C THR A 4 -69.37 -55.54 -15.11
N ASN A 5 -69.33 -56.42 -16.12
CA ASN A 5 -68.10 -56.74 -16.89
C ASN A 5 -67.36 -55.50 -17.40
N LYS A 6 -68.10 -54.45 -17.75
CA LYS A 6 -67.54 -53.18 -18.16
C LYS A 6 -66.76 -52.47 -17.04
N ILE A 7 -67.21 -52.60 -15.78
CA ILE A 7 -66.47 -52.00 -14.62
C ILE A 7 -65.20 -52.85 -14.38
N MET A 8 -65.25 -54.18 -14.49
CA MET A 8 -64.04 -54.98 -14.37
C MET A 8 -63.04 -54.74 -15.48
N GLN A 9 -63.46 -54.51 -16.72
CA GLN A 9 -62.59 -54.12 -17.83
C GLN A 9 -61.95 -52.77 -17.61
N ASN A 10 -62.73 -51.77 -17.22
CA ASN A 10 -62.19 -50.42 -16.93
C ASN A 10 -61.18 -50.41 -15.77
N ASN A 11 -61.47 -51.19 -14.68
CA ASN A 11 -60.55 -51.33 -13.57
C ASN A 11 -59.25 -52.04 -13.98
N SER A 12 -59.37 -53.11 -14.82
CA SER A 12 -58.21 -53.83 -15.35
C SER A 12 -57.32 -52.89 -16.23
N LEU A 13 -57.94 -52.11 -17.13
CA LEU A 13 -57.24 -51.15 -17.95
C LEU A 13 -56.56 -50.02 -17.10
N SER A 14 -57.27 -49.56 -16.06
CA SER A 14 -56.71 -48.60 -15.13
C SER A 14 -55.47 -49.13 -14.40
N ASN A 15 -55.55 -50.38 -13.90
CA ASN A 15 -54.45 -51.05 -13.21
C ASN A 15 -53.27 -51.33 -14.15
N ILE A 16 -53.50 -51.70 -15.40
CA ILE A 16 -52.48 -51.91 -16.43
C ILE A 16 -51.79 -50.58 -16.70
N ASN A 17 -52.51 -49.46 -16.84
CA ASN A 17 -51.94 -48.14 -17.05
C ASN A 17 -51.13 -47.67 -15.85
N MET A 18 -51.59 -47.91 -14.61
CA MET A 18 -50.83 -47.62 -13.40
C MET A 18 -49.51 -48.41 -13.35
N ASN A 19 -49.52 -49.70 -13.67
CA ASN A 19 -48.30 -50.50 -13.70
C ASN A 19 -47.35 -50.10 -14.80
N LYS A 20 -47.83 -49.68 -15.95
CA LYS A 20 -47.01 -49.14 -17.04
C LYS A 20 -46.35 -47.79 -16.67
N VAL A 21 -47.09 -46.89 -16.00
CA VAL A 21 -46.55 -45.62 -15.49
C VAL A 21 -45.49 -45.87 -14.42
N LEU A 22 -45.70 -46.87 -13.56
CA LEU A 22 -44.70 -47.25 -12.55
C LEU A 22 -43.41 -47.80 -13.19
N GLU A 23 -43.55 -48.68 -14.19
CA GLU A 23 -42.41 -49.24 -14.94
C GLU A 23 -41.65 -48.16 -15.67
N ASP A 24 -42.32 -47.22 -16.34
CA ASP A 24 -41.69 -46.07 -17.03
C ASP A 24 -40.96 -45.15 -16.04
N LYS A 25 -41.57 -44.88 -14.87
CA LYS A 25 -40.92 -44.10 -13.80
C LYS A 25 -39.65 -44.80 -13.30
N LEU A 26 -39.70 -46.10 -12.98
CA LEU A 26 -38.53 -46.84 -12.52
C LEU A 26 -37.44 -46.95 -13.58
N ASN A 27 -37.80 -47.14 -14.84
CA ASN A 27 -36.87 -47.15 -15.96
C ASN A 27 -36.18 -45.78 -16.12
N THR A 28 -36.92 -44.70 -16.00
CA THR A 28 -36.37 -43.32 -16.01
C THR A 28 -35.44 -43.09 -14.83
N GLN A 29 -35.83 -43.52 -13.61
CA GLN A 29 -34.98 -43.42 -12.41
C GLN A 29 -33.68 -44.20 -12.56
N MET A 30 -33.72 -45.42 -13.09
CA MET A 30 -32.54 -46.25 -13.35
C MET A 30 -31.65 -45.64 -14.43
N SER A 31 -32.24 -45.09 -15.49
CA SER A 31 -31.49 -44.43 -16.59
C SER A 31 -30.80 -43.17 -16.14
N THR A 32 -31.46 -42.35 -15.30
CA THR A 32 -30.93 -41.08 -14.79
C THR A 32 -30.11 -41.23 -13.51
N LYS A 33 -30.21 -42.40 -12.84
CA LYS A 33 -29.65 -42.67 -11.51
C LYS A 33 -30.14 -41.72 -10.41
N LYS A 34 -31.28 -41.03 -10.63
CA LYS A 34 -31.87 -40.07 -9.70
C LYS A 34 -33.24 -40.56 -9.19
N LYS A 35 -33.52 -40.34 -7.89
CA LYS A 35 -34.82 -40.67 -7.25
C LYS A 35 -35.96 -39.86 -7.88
N ILE A 36 -35.69 -38.62 -8.27
CA ILE A 36 -36.65 -37.70 -8.87
C ILE A 36 -36.10 -37.11 -10.16
N THR A 37 -36.96 -36.95 -11.15
CA THR A 37 -36.60 -36.33 -12.43
C THR A 37 -37.36 -35.02 -12.66
N LYS A 38 -38.51 -34.88 -12.03
CA LYS A 38 -39.37 -33.70 -12.11
C LYS A 38 -39.72 -33.23 -10.70
N PRO A 39 -39.85 -31.90 -10.48
CA PRO A 39 -40.25 -31.33 -9.19
C PRO A 39 -41.60 -31.87 -8.67
N SER A 40 -42.47 -32.29 -9.58
CA SER A 40 -43.79 -32.89 -9.26
C SER A 40 -43.70 -34.28 -8.70
N ASP A 41 -42.58 -35.01 -8.86
CA ASP A 41 -42.42 -36.38 -8.40
C ASP A 41 -42.38 -36.47 -6.88
N ASP A 42 -41.61 -35.58 -6.24
CA ASP A 42 -41.56 -35.36 -4.80
C ASP A 42 -41.09 -33.94 -4.48
N PRO A 43 -42.00 -33.02 -4.06
CA PRO A 43 -41.65 -31.64 -3.76
C PRO A 43 -40.68 -31.50 -2.58
N VAL A 44 -40.71 -32.38 -1.58
CA VAL A 44 -39.85 -32.29 -0.38
C VAL A 44 -38.41 -32.64 -0.74
N ILE A 45 -38.21 -33.75 -1.46
CA ILE A 45 -36.87 -34.12 -1.96
C ILE A 45 -36.34 -33.07 -2.91
N THR A 46 -37.20 -32.52 -3.79
CA THR A 46 -36.80 -31.45 -4.73
C THR A 46 -36.30 -30.20 -4.02
N ILE A 47 -37.01 -29.70 -3.01
CA ILE A 47 -36.59 -28.51 -2.26
C ILE A 47 -35.23 -28.75 -1.57
N ARG A 48 -35.03 -29.93 -0.97
CA ARG A 48 -33.74 -30.29 -0.37
C ARG A 48 -32.64 -30.39 -1.40
N ALA A 49 -32.91 -31.03 -2.55
CA ALA A 49 -31.98 -31.18 -3.65
C ALA A 49 -31.50 -29.80 -4.17
N LEU A 50 -32.43 -28.87 -4.39
CA LEU A 50 -32.09 -27.51 -4.85
C LEU A 50 -31.20 -26.76 -3.84
N ARG A 51 -31.53 -26.87 -2.54
CA ARG A 51 -30.70 -26.25 -1.49
C ARG A 51 -29.30 -26.87 -1.44
N LEU A 52 -29.20 -28.22 -1.45
CA LEU A 52 -27.92 -28.92 -1.43
C LEU A 52 -27.07 -28.60 -2.66
N ARG A 53 -27.67 -28.55 -3.85
CA ARG A 53 -26.97 -28.11 -5.08
C ARG A 53 -26.46 -26.68 -4.98
N GLY A 54 -27.27 -25.78 -4.43
CA GLY A 54 -26.86 -24.40 -4.15
C GLY A 54 -25.62 -24.37 -3.24
N ASN A 55 -25.70 -25.07 -2.10
CA ASN A 55 -24.57 -25.12 -1.14
C ASN A 55 -23.32 -25.77 -1.75
N VAL A 56 -23.43 -26.85 -2.52
CA VAL A 56 -22.30 -27.51 -3.21
C VAL A 56 -21.67 -26.54 -4.22
N THR A 57 -22.48 -25.80 -4.97
CA THR A 57 -21.98 -24.82 -5.95
C THR A 57 -21.23 -23.71 -5.25
N GLU A 58 -21.80 -23.15 -4.19
CA GLU A 58 -21.24 -22.05 -3.41
C GLU A 58 -19.93 -22.46 -2.72
N VAL A 59 -19.92 -23.58 -2.00
CA VAL A 59 -18.70 -24.10 -1.37
C VAL A 59 -17.63 -24.46 -2.41
N THR A 60 -18.05 -24.96 -3.59
CA THR A 60 -17.10 -25.25 -4.67
C THR A 60 -16.48 -23.97 -5.23
N GLN A 61 -17.23 -22.87 -5.30
CA GLN A 61 -16.69 -21.57 -5.69
C GLN A 61 -15.65 -21.07 -4.66
N TYR A 62 -15.98 -21.11 -3.37
CA TYR A 62 -15.03 -20.74 -2.32
C TYR A 62 -13.76 -21.60 -2.40
N TYR A 63 -13.89 -22.91 -2.39
CA TYR A 63 -12.76 -23.83 -2.33
C TYR A 63 -11.90 -23.84 -3.60
N LYS A 64 -12.52 -23.80 -4.81
CA LYS A 64 -11.77 -23.96 -6.08
C LYS A 64 -11.37 -22.66 -6.76
N LYS A 65 -11.96 -21.52 -6.38
CA LYS A 65 -11.71 -20.23 -7.03
C LYS A 65 -11.24 -19.18 -6.04
N ASN A 66 -12.07 -18.81 -5.07
CA ASN A 66 -11.79 -17.66 -4.22
C ASN A 66 -10.58 -17.88 -3.31
N ILE A 67 -10.50 -19.03 -2.66
CA ILE A 67 -9.40 -19.37 -1.74
C ILE A 67 -8.05 -19.48 -2.48
N PRO A 68 -7.93 -20.21 -3.60
CA PRO A 68 -6.69 -20.25 -4.37
C PRO A 68 -6.25 -18.88 -4.91
N ASP A 69 -7.18 -18.03 -5.36
CA ASP A 69 -6.85 -16.68 -5.84
C ASP A 69 -6.35 -15.81 -4.68
N ALA A 70 -7.04 -15.85 -3.54
CA ALA A 70 -6.61 -15.14 -2.32
C ALA A 70 -5.24 -15.63 -1.82
N ASN A 71 -4.97 -16.93 -1.86
CA ASN A 71 -3.68 -17.50 -1.45
C ASN A 71 -2.55 -17.03 -2.37
N SER A 72 -2.77 -17.09 -3.68
CA SER A 72 -1.78 -16.61 -4.65
C SER A 72 -1.48 -15.13 -4.50
N TRP A 73 -2.49 -14.30 -4.20
CA TRP A 73 -2.31 -12.88 -3.88
C TRP A 73 -1.40 -12.70 -2.66
N LEU A 74 -1.71 -13.42 -1.57
CA LEU A 74 -0.91 -13.36 -0.33
C LEU A 74 0.53 -13.85 -0.54
N GLU A 75 0.75 -14.93 -1.31
CA GLU A 75 2.08 -15.45 -1.62
C GLU A 75 2.94 -14.44 -2.39
N VAL A 76 2.36 -13.78 -3.41
CA VAL A 76 3.05 -12.73 -4.17
C VAL A 76 3.38 -11.53 -3.26
N THR A 77 2.42 -11.11 -2.44
CA THR A 77 2.61 -10.03 -1.47
C THR A 77 3.72 -10.37 -0.47
N GLU A 78 3.70 -11.55 0.14
CA GLU A 78 4.72 -12.00 1.09
C GLU A 78 6.11 -12.09 0.44
N GLY A 79 6.18 -12.59 -0.80
CA GLY A 79 7.41 -12.64 -1.57
C GLY A 79 8.04 -11.26 -1.81
N ALA A 80 7.21 -10.26 -2.14
CA ALA A 80 7.67 -8.88 -2.31
C ALA A 80 8.12 -8.26 -0.98
N LEU A 81 7.35 -8.46 0.11
CA LEU A 81 7.69 -7.97 1.44
C LEU A 81 9.02 -8.55 1.95
N LYS A 82 9.29 -9.84 1.73
CA LYS A 82 10.57 -10.47 2.08
C LYS A 82 11.74 -9.85 1.32
N LYS A 83 11.60 -9.61 0.01
CA LYS A 83 12.62 -8.89 -0.77
C LYS A 83 12.85 -7.48 -0.23
N THR A 84 11.79 -6.76 0.10
CA THR A 84 11.89 -5.42 0.71
C THR A 84 12.65 -5.47 2.03
N SER A 85 12.42 -6.49 2.87
CA SER A 85 13.17 -6.72 4.12
C SER A 85 14.67 -6.88 3.86
N ASP A 86 15.04 -7.67 2.86
CA ASP A 86 16.44 -7.89 2.47
C ASP A 86 17.08 -6.59 1.96
N ILE A 87 16.36 -5.79 1.17
CA ILE A 87 16.87 -4.52 0.64
C ILE A 87 17.08 -3.51 1.77
N ILE A 88 16.08 -3.32 2.67
CA ILE A 88 16.20 -2.41 3.81
C ILE A 88 17.33 -2.86 4.75
N THR A 89 17.51 -4.17 4.96
CA THR A 89 18.63 -4.71 5.74
C THR A 89 19.97 -4.35 5.09
N ASN A 90 20.09 -4.42 3.78
CA ASN A 90 21.28 -3.98 3.05
C ASN A 90 21.49 -2.46 3.18
N MET A 91 20.41 -1.64 3.13
CA MET A 91 20.48 -0.20 3.38
C MET A 91 21.02 0.09 4.78
N ILE A 92 20.49 -0.59 5.81
CA ILE A 92 20.99 -0.52 7.20
C ILE A 92 22.48 -0.82 7.25
N GLY A 93 22.94 -1.84 6.52
CA GLY A 93 24.35 -2.19 6.42
C GLY A 93 25.22 -1.06 5.84
N GLN A 94 24.74 -0.33 4.80
CA GLN A 94 25.44 0.82 4.23
C GLN A 94 25.40 2.03 5.18
N VAL A 95 24.24 2.30 5.77
CA VAL A 95 24.06 3.37 6.76
C VAL A 95 25.00 3.16 7.97
N THR A 96 25.10 1.94 8.47
CA THR A 96 26.03 1.59 9.57
C THR A 96 27.50 1.83 9.18
N LYS A 97 27.88 1.53 7.92
CA LYS A 97 29.23 1.85 7.45
C LYS A 97 29.46 3.35 7.33
N GLY A 98 28.47 4.09 6.86
CA GLY A 98 28.53 5.54 6.73
C GLY A 98 28.60 6.29 8.06
N ALA A 99 28.00 5.72 9.13
CA ALA A 99 28.09 6.26 10.48
C ALA A 99 29.51 6.24 11.08
N ASN A 100 30.42 5.42 10.52
CA ASN A 100 31.84 5.46 10.90
C ASN A 100 32.52 6.66 10.24
N GLY A 101 32.74 7.75 10.98
CA GLY A 101 33.23 9.04 10.49
C GLY A 101 34.60 9.03 9.79
N ASP A 102 35.43 8.02 10.03
CA ASP A 102 36.80 7.90 9.49
C ASP A 102 36.90 7.15 8.15
N GLN A 103 35.78 6.97 7.43
CA GLN A 103 35.81 6.29 6.13
C GLN A 103 36.57 7.12 5.08
N PRO A 104 37.44 6.51 4.26
CA PRO A 104 38.05 7.17 3.11
C PRO A 104 37.02 7.68 2.10
N SER A 105 37.39 8.70 1.32
CA SER A 105 36.51 9.34 0.32
C SER A 105 35.97 8.35 -0.72
N ASP A 106 36.79 7.42 -1.19
CA ASP A 106 36.41 6.39 -2.15
C ASP A 106 35.35 5.42 -1.58
N VAL A 107 35.47 5.07 -0.30
CA VAL A 107 34.48 4.22 0.39
C VAL A 107 33.15 4.96 0.54
N ARG A 108 33.17 6.27 0.83
CA ARG A 108 31.96 7.09 0.92
C ARG A 108 31.24 7.21 -0.43
N GLU A 109 32.00 7.33 -1.54
CA GLU A 109 31.41 7.31 -2.89
C GLU A 109 30.70 5.99 -3.20
N ILE A 110 31.29 4.87 -2.81
CA ILE A 110 30.64 3.55 -2.96
C ILE A 110 29.37 3.46 -2.11
N ILE A 111 29.38 3.93 -0.87
CA ILE A 111 28.19 3.94 -0.01
C ILE A 111 27.08 4.79 -0.64
N LEU A 112 27.42 5.98 -1.16
CA LEU A 112 26.49 6.88 -1.83
C LEU A 112 25.78 6.20 -3.02
N GLU A 113 26.55 5.61 -3.94
CA GLU A 113 26.01 4.93 -5.11
C GLU A 113 25.16 3.70 -4.72
N GLN A 114 25.58 2.96 -3.69
CA GLN A 114 24.79 1.83 -3.19
C GLN A 114 23.48 2.27 -2.54
N LEU A 115 23.45 3.35 -1.77
CA LEU A 115 22.22 3.88 -1.17
C LEU A 115 21.23 4.34 -2.24
N LYS A 116 21.71 5.06 -3.27
CA LYS A 116 20.88 5.47 -4.43
C LYS A 116 20.28 4.26 -5.14
N ALA A 117 21.08 3.21 -5.38
CA ALA A 117 20.62 1.99 -6.05
C ALA A 117 19.58 1.24 -5.20
N LEU A 118 19.83 1.06 -3.90
CA LEU A 118 18.92 0.36 -2.99
C LEU A 118 17.60 1.11 -2.81
N ARG A 119 17.62 2.46 -2.74
CA ARG A 119 16.40 3.28 -2.73
C ARG A 119 15.50 2.97 -3.93
N ASN A 120 16.08 2.97 -5.13
CA ASN A 120 15.33 2.69 -6.35
C ASN A 120 14.79 1.24 -6.37
N GLU A 121 15.54 0.29 -5.82
CA GLU A 121 15.13 -1.12 -5.74
C GLU A 121 13.97 -1.33 -4.77
N VAL A 122 13.92 -0.61 -3.62
CA VAL A 122 12.77 -0.66 -2.70
C VAL A 122 11.48 -0.33 -3.44
N TYR A 123 11.44 0.80 -4.14
CA TYR A 123 10.22 1.24 -4.83
C TYR A 123 9.89 0.40 -6.06
N SER A 124 10.91 -0.12 -6.75
CA SER A 124 10.69 -1.09 -7.83
C SER A 124 10.02 -2.38 -7.32
N THR A 125 10.32 -2.80 -6.08
CA THR A 125 9.69 -3.96 -5.46
C THR A 125 8.22 -3.69 -5.10
N ALA A 126 7.81 -2.43 -4.93
CA ALA A 126 6.42 -2.04 -4.70
C ALA A 126 5.53 -2.27 -5.94
N ASP A 127 6.10 -2.23 -7.14
CA ASP A 127 5.38 -2.38 -8.42
C ASP A 127 5.16 -3.84 -8.84
N VAL A 128 5.18 -4.77 -7.89
CA VAL A 128 4.87 -6.18 -8.15
C VAL A 128 3.39 -6.35 -8.47
N ASP A 129 3.12 -7.11 -9.54
CA ASP A 129 1.77 -7.44 -9.98
C ASP A 129 1.41 -8.92 -9.79
N TYR A 130 0.10 -9.18 -9.63
CA TYR A 130 -0.52 -10.49 -9.70
C TYR A 130 -1.64 -10.47 -10.74
N ALA A 131 -1.48 -11.22 -11.82
CA ALA A 131 -2.44 -11.32 -12.92
C ALA A 131 -2.83 -9.93 -13.51
N GLY A 132 -1.86 -9.02 -13.66
CA GLY A 132 -2.07 -7.66 -14.16
C GLY A 132 -2.66 -6.68 -13.15
N ARG A 133 -2.66 -7.03 -11.86
CA ARG A 133 -3.12 -6.18 -10.76
C ARG A 133 -1.97 -5.92 -9.80
N TYR A 134 -1.65 -4.66 -9.55
CA TYR A 134 -0.63 -4.28 -8.57
C TYR A 134 -1.11 -4.58 -7.14
N VAL A 135 -0.34 -5.39 -6.40
CA VAL A 135 -0.80 -5.95 -5.13
C VAL A 135 -0.81 -4.95 -3.97
N PHE A 136 -0.03 -3.87 -4.05
CA PHE A 136 0.05 -2.83 -3.02
C PHE A 136 -0.76 -1.57 -3.34
N ALA A 137 -1.42 -1.53 -4.50
CA ALA A 137 -2.10 -0.34 -5.02
C ALA A 137 -3.49 -0.08 -4.39
N GLY A 138 -3.92 -0.85 -3.40
CA GLY A 138 -5.25 -0.74 -2.82
C GLY A 138 -6.35 -1.01 -3.85
N TYR A 139 -7.36 -0.13 -3.94
CA TYR A 139 -8.45 -0.28 -4.92
C TYR A 139 -8.03 0.00 -6.36
N ARG A 140 -6.88 0.65 -6.58
CA ARG A 140 -6.37 1.05 -7.91
C ARG A 140 -5.39 0.03 -8.46
N THR A 141 -5.81 -1.20 -8.53
CA THR A 141 -4.96 -2.34 -8.92
C THR A 141 -4.45 -2.27 -10.36
N ASP A 142 -4.96 -1.37 -11.18
CA ASP A 142 -4.55 -1.10 -12.57
C ASP A 142 -3.41 -0.07 -12.70
N THR A 143 -3.04 0.59 -11.60
CA THR A 143 -2.05 1.66 -11.59
C THR A 143 -0.85 1.27 -10.72
N SER A 144 0.38 1.45 -11.25
CA SER A 144 1.62 1.21 -10.52
C SER A 144 1.77 2.16 -9.33
N ILE A 145 2.51 1.76 -8.31
CA ILE A 145 2.79 2.58 -7.13
C ILE A 145 3.72 3.75 -7.49
N SER A 146 4.64 3.52 -8.43
CA SER A 146 5.59 4.53 -8.90
C SER A 146 5.29 4.97 -10.34
N PHE A 147 5.77 6.15 -10.70
CA PHE A 147 5.73 6.62 -12.09
C PHE A 147 6.71 5.81 -12.94
N ILE A 148 6.20 5.13 -13.97
CA ILE A 148 6.99 4.29 -14.90
C ILE A 148 7.86 5.15 -15.81
N ALA A 149 7.42 6.37 -16.13
CA ALA A 149 8.11 7.36 -16.95
C ALA A 149 7.96 8.75 -16.33
N ALA A 150 8.80 9.68 -16.76
CA ALA A 150 8.64 11.08 -16.36
C ALA A 150 7.32 11.63 -16.95
N GLU A 151 6.52 12.28 -16.12
CA GLU A 151 5.22 12.86 -16.48
C GLU A 151 5.10 14.29 -15.98
N LYS A 152 4.35 15.13 -16.72
CA LYS A 152 3.92 16.45 -16.26
C LYS A 152 2.43 16.36 -15.95
N LYS A 153 2.12 16.37 -14.69
CA LYS A 153 0.74 16.33 -14.18
C LYS A 153 0.70 17.04 -12.85
N GLU A 154 -0.21 18.00 -12.74
CA GLU A 154 -0.37 18.74 -11.50
C GLU A 154 -1.12 17.91 -10.47
N TYR A 155 -0.54 17.79 -9.28
CA TYR A 155 -1.19 17.26 -8.11
C TYR A 155 -1.15 18.30 -6.98
N THR A 156 -2.32 18.53 -6.39
CA THR A 156 -2.45 19.21 -5.10
C THR A 156 -2.56 18.12 -4.04
N ILE A 157 -1.61 18.06 -3.12
CA ILE A 157 -1.42 16.97 -2.15
C ILE A 157 -1.64 17.53 -0.75
N THR A 158 -2.41 16.83 0.08
CA THR A 158 -2.56 17.15 1.51
C THR A 158 -1.97 16.00 2.32
N GLU A 159 -0.85 16.28 2.99
CA GLU A 159 -0.24 15.37 3.95
C GLU A 159 -0.82 15.57 5.34
N GLN A 160 -1.08 14.45 6.02
CA GLN A 160 -1.52 14.39 7.41
C GLN A 160 -0.32 13.99 8.27
N LEU A 161 0.08 14.86 9.15
CA LEU A 161 1.28 14.73 9.98
C LEU A 161 0.94 14.92 11.45
N ASP A 162 1.76 14.36 12.31
CA ASP A 162 1.75 14.64 13.74
C ASP A 162 3.01 15.42 14.15
N THR A 163 3.13 15.74 15.43
CA THR A 163 4.27 16.50 15.96
C THR A 163 5.60 15.77 15.83
N SER A 164 5.62 14.45 15.59
CA SER A 164 6.85 13.67 15.38
C SER A 164 7.47 13.90 13.99
N ALA A 165 6.71 14.50 13.07
CA ALA A 165 7.21 14.86 11.74
C ALA A 165 8.14 16.09 11.76
N MET A 166 8.22 16.80 12.89
CA MET A 166 9.17 17.89 13.09
C MET A 166 10.50 17.33 13.56
N ASP A 167 11.55 17.52 12.79
CA ASP A 167 12.92 17.13 13.08
C ASP A 167 13.87 18.32 13.27
N ASP A 168 14.99 18.07 13.90
CA ASP A 168 16.06 19.04 14.12
C ASP A 168 17.23 18.74 13.18
N VAL A 169 17.53 19.71 12.32
CA VAL A 169 18.64 19.62 11.36
C VAL A 169 19.77 20.57 11.75
N THR A 170 21.01 20.08 11.71
CA THR A 170 22.19 20.92 11.87
C THR A 170 22.49 21.63 10.55
N TYR A 171 22.39 22.95 10.55
CA TYR A 171 22.86 23.80 9.46
C TYR A 171 24.28 24.28 9.75
N ILE A 172 25.16 24.20 8.74
CA ILE A 172 26.52 24.70 8.81
C ILE A 172 26.60 25.90 7.90
N LYS A 173 26.84 27.06 8.51
CA LYS A 173 27.10 28.27 7.77
C LYS A 173 28.52 28.24 7.19
N THR A 174 28.62 28.29 5.88
CA THR A 174 29.89 28.31 5.11
C THR A 174 30.14 29.64 4.42
N THR A 175 29.26 30.62 4.65
CA THR A 175 29.20 31.90 4.00
C THR A 175 29.74 33.03 4.89
N ALA A 176 30.28 34.05 4.27
CA ALA A 176 30.62 35.32 4.90
C ALA A 176 30.25 36.49 4.00
N THR A 177 30.23 37.72 4.54
CA THR A 177 30.10 38.93 3.75
C THR A 177 31.50 39.51 3.47
N ASN A 178 31.88 39.62 2.21
CA ASN A 178 33.18 40.20 1.82
C ASN A 178 33.21 41.71 2.02
N ALA A 179 34.38 42.33 1.83
CA ALA A 179 34.55 43.76 1.98
C ALA A 179 33.75 44.60 0.95
N ALA A 180 33.28 43.99 -0.14
CA ALA A 180 32.43 44.65 -1.13
C ALA A 180 30.94 44.58 -0.76
N GLY A 181 30.58 43.84 0.29
CA GLY A 181 29.18 43.61 0.72
C GLY A 181 28.51 42.42 0.08
N ASP A 182 29.23 41.59 -0.71
CA ASP A 182 28.69 40.39 -1.34
C ASP A 182 28.78 39.20 -0.38
N THR A 183 27.78 38.35 -0.42
CA THR A 183 27.84 37.04 0.26
C THR A 183 28.72 36.09 -0.55
N VAL A 184 29.72 35.51 0.09
CA VAL A 184 30.69 34.58 -0.50
C VAL A 184 30.69 33.27 0.28
N ASP A 185 30.86 32.14 -0.41
CA ASP A 185 30.89 30.81 0.19
C ASP A 185 32.27 30.15 0.05
N ILE A 186 32.72 29.47 1.11
CA ILE A 186 33.99 28.74 1.09
C ILE A 186 33.99 27.60 0.06
N ASN A 187 32.81 27.04 -0.25
CA ASN A 187 32.65 25.99 -1.25
C ASN A 187 32.98 26.45 -2.66
N ASP A 188 32.84 27.74 -2.96
CA ASP A 188 33.08 28.32 -4.29
C ASP A 188 34.54 28.70 -4.52
N ILE A 189 35.40 28.47 -3.54
CA ILE A 189 36.79 28.92 -3.59
C ILE A 189 37.62 28.15 -4.63
N ASN A 190 38.39 28.90 -5.39
CA ASN A 190 39.31 28.33 -6.38
C ASN A 190 40.59 29.20 -6.51
N SER A 191 41.50 28.77 -7.38
CA SER A 191 42.78 29.43 -7.58
C SER A 191 42.71 30.89 -8.10
N THR A 192 41.57 31.30 -8.65
CA THR A 192 41.40 32.64 -9.23
C THR A 192 40.63 33.60 -8.32
N ASN A 193 39.77 33.11 -7.42
CA ASN A 193 38.87 33.92 -6.61
C ASN A 193 39.18 33.92 -5.11
N TYR A 194 40.19 33.19 -4.63
CA TYR A 194 40.50 33.02 -3.19
C TYR A 194 40.74 34.35 -2.45
N ASN A 195 41.13 35.42 -3.15
CA ASN A 195 41.28 36.75 -2.57
C ASN A 195 39.94 37.46 -2.33
N ASN A 196 38.91 37.13 -3.11
CA ASN A 196 37.57 37.73 -3.04
C ASN A 196 36.66 36.98 -2.08
N ILE A 197 36.93 35.68 -1.83
CA ILE A 197 36.21 34.87 -0.87
C ILE A 197 36.87 35.04 0.50
N ASP A 198 36.48 36.11 1.22
CA ASP A 198 37.02 36.41 2.54
C ASP A 198 36.25 35.73 3.67
N VAL A 199 36.31 34.38 3.66
CA VAL A 199 35.76 33.54 4.72
C VAL A 199 36.86 33.14 5.69
N SER A 200 36.64 33.34 6.96
CA SER A 200 37.53 32.95 8.05
C SER A 200 36.92 31.86 8.91
N GLU A 201 37.72 31.23 9.76
CA GLU A 201 37.26 30.21 10.71
C GLU A 201 36.14 30.72 11.64
N ASN A 202 36.09 32.02 11.95
CA ASN A 202 35.05 32.59 12.80
C ASN A 202 33.69 32.70 12.11
N ASP A 203 33.66 32.75 10.79
CA ASP A 203 32.45 32.85 9.99
C ASP A 203 31.77 31.48 9.87
N ILE A 204 32.51 30.39 10.06
CA ILE A 204 32.01 29.03 10.01
C ILE A 204 31.37 28.69 11.37
N THR A 205 30.06 28.52 11.38
CA THR A 205 29.27 28.21 12.56
C THR A 205 28.26 27.09 12.27
N ALA A 206 27.88 26.33 13.31
CA ALA A 206 26.81 25.35 13.24
C ALA A 206 25.63 25.85 14.08
N SER A 207 24.42 25.69 13.57
CA SER A 207 23.17 25.99 14.26
C SER A 207 22.17 24.87 14.06
N THR A 208 21.22 24.72 14.98
CA THR A 208 20.10 23.78 14.84
C THR A 208 18.91 24.53 14.28
N VAL A 209 18.25 23.95 13.31
CA VAL A 209 17.05 24.49 12.65
C VAL A 209 15.95 23.43 12.71
N HIS A 210 14.75 23.86 13.07
CA HIS A 210 13.57 23.02 13.09
C HIS A 210 12.99 22.87 11.69
N ARG A 211 12.67 21.63 11.29
CA ARG A 211 12.23 21.31 9.93
C ARG A 211 11.03 20.37 9.94
N ILE A 212 10.15 20.54 8.95
CA ILE A 212 9.26 19.49 8.47
C ILE A 212 9.71 19.11 7.07
N ARG A 213 9.90 17.83 6.82
CA ARG A 213 10.24 17.32 5.50
C ARG A 213 9.03 16.69 4.86
N LEU A 214 8.58 17.27 3.74
CA LEU A 214 7.47 16.76 2.94
C LEU A 214 7.87 15.46 2.22
N SER A 215 6.87 14.68 1.83
CA SER A 215 7.06 13.37 1.18
C SER A 215 7.69 13.45 -0.20
N TYR A 216 7.66 14.61 -0.85
CA TYR A 216 8.21 14.83 -2.18
C TYR A 216 9.19 16.00 -2.20
N ASP A 217 10.10 15.97 -3.17
CA ASP A 217 11.00 17.05 -3.57
C ASP A 217 10.58 17.64 -4.93
N ASN A 218 11.32 18.63 -5.41
CA ASN A 218 11.03 19.33 -6.66
C ASN A 218 9.55 19.73 -6.77
N LEU A 219 9.08 20.42 -5.72
CA LEU A 219 7.71 20.89 -5.59
C LEU A 219 7.48 22.16 -6.44
N SER A 220 6.22 22.45 -6.73
CA SER A 220 5.87 23.68 -7.43
C SER A 220 6.06 24.90 -6.52
N ASP A 221 6.67 25.94 -7.05
CA ASP A 221 6.79 27.26 -6.40
C ASP A 221 5.57 28.16 -6.64
N GLY A 222 4.64 27.71 -7.49
CA GLY A 222 3.42 28.45 -7.84
C GLY A 222 2.36 28.53 -6.73
N MET A 223 2.44 27.65 -5.73
CA MET A 223 1.55 27.64 -4.57
C MET A 223 2.35 27.69 -3.28
N VAL A 224 2.03 28.64 -2.42
CA VAL A 224 2.55 28.69 -1.05
C VAL A 224 1.89 27.57 -0.25
N PRO A 225 2.64 26.67 0.40
CA PRO A 225 2.06 25.60 1.20
C PRO A 225 1.16 26.12 2.32
N ALA A 226 -0.01 25.52 2.48
CA ALA A 226 -0.94 25.85 3.56
C ALA A 226 -0.73 24.89 4.74
N LEU A 227 -0.44 25.46 5.92
CA LEU A 227 -0.28 24.73 7.17
C LEU A 227 -1.53 24.92 8.02
N THR A 228 -2.27 23.84 8.24
CA THR A 228 -3.49 23.87 9.04
C THR A 228 -3.43 22.82 10.14
N ARG A 229 -4.19 23.03 11.20
CA ARG A 229 -4.38 22.11 12.32
C ARG A 229 -5.84 21.68 12.37
N VAL A 230 -6.08 20.40 12.63
CA VAL A 230 -7.41 19.90 12.95
C VAL A 230 -7.79 20.32 14.38
N THR A 231 -8.96 20.95 14.53
CA THR A 231 -9.46 21.45 15.81
C THR A 231 -10.67 20.69 16.34
N GLY A 232 -11.28 19.82 15.53
CA GLY A 232 -12.44 19.03 15.92
C GLY A 232 -13.43 18.81 14.77
N LYS A 233 -14.70 18.57 15.12
CA LYS A 233 -15.83 18.49 14.18
C LYS A 233 -16.86 19.58 14.49
N ASP A 234 -17.47 20.12 13.44
CA ASP A 234 -18.62 21.03 13.57
C ASP A 234 -19.90 20.26 13.94
N ALA A 235 -21.01 21.01 14.11
CA ALA A 235 -22.31 20.43 14.46
C ALA A 235 -22.88 19.49 13.38
N ASP A 236 -22.41 19.62 12.14
CA ASP A 236 -22.81 18.81 10.98
C ASP A 236 -21.89 17.59 10.80
N GLY A 237 -20.83 17.46 11.61
CA GLY A 237 -19.86 16.36 11.59
C GLY A 237 -18.68 16.56 10.67
N ASN A 238 -18.50 17.74 10.04
CA ASN A 238 -17.37 18.03 9.18
C ASN A 238 -16.15 18.41 10.02
N ILE A 239 -14.96 18.03 9.54
CA ILE A 239 -13.69 18.39 10.17
C ILE A 239 -13.48 19.90 10.10
N THR A 240 -13.16 20.49 11.24
CA THR A 240 -12.78 21.90 11.35
C THR A 240 -11.27 22.03 11.44
N THR A 241 -10.71 22.95 10.65
CA THR A 241 -9.27 23.24 10.63
C THR A 241 -9.02 24.72 10.92
N GLU A 242 -7.86 25.01 11.50
CA GLU A 242 -7.37 26.36 11.77
C GLU A 242 -5.99 26.54 11.13
N GLU A 243 -5.73 27.70 10.52
CA GLU A 243 -4.38 28.01 10.02
C GLU A 243 -3.39 28.10 11.18
N ILE A 244 -2.27 27.38 11.08
CA ILE A 244 -1.19 27.46 12.06
C ILE A 244 -0.36 28.72 11.82
N VAL A 245 -0.07 28.99 10.55
CA VAL A 245 0.72 30.15 10.10
C VAL A 245 0.00 30.80 8.93
N PRO A 246 -0.30 32.10 9.00
CA PRO A 246 -0.87 32.83 7.87
C PRO A 246 0.02 32.71 6.62
N ALA A 247 -0.58 32.56 5.45
CA ALA A 247 0.15 32.43 4.18
C ALA A 247 1.17 33.56 3.95
N ALA A 248 0.92 34.77 4.47
CA ALA A 248 1.85 35.90 4.42
C ALA A 248 3.16 35.67 5.20
N ASN A 249 3.19 34.73 6.13
CA ASN A 249 4.35 34.38 6.93
C ASN A 249 5.06 33.12 6.42
N VAL A 250 4.60 32.52 5.32
CA VAL A 250 5.25 31.41 4.63
C VAL A 250 5.96 31.98 3.40
N GLU A 251 7.28 31.94 3.38
CA GLU A 251 8.10 32.46 2.28
C GLU A 251 8.75 31.31 1.51
N THR A 252 8.60 31.33 0.17
CA THR A 252 9.29 30.40 -0.71
C THR A 252 10.69 30.91 -0.99
N VAL A 253 11.71 30.09 -0.72
CA VAL A 253 13.13 30.43 -0.91
C VAL A 253 13.80 29.24 -1.62
N SER A 254 14.56 29.54 -2.69
CA SER A 254 15.33 28.50 -3.38
C SER A 254 16.43 27.93 -2.47
N TYR A 255 16.72 26.65 -2.62
CA TYR A 255 17.83 25.98 -1.92
C TYR A 255 19.18 26.69 -2.13
N HIS A 256 19.38 27.29 -3.31
CA HIS A 256 20.61 28.01 -3.67
C HIS A 256 20.56 29.53 -3.38
N ALA A 257 19.54 29.98 -2.67
CA ALA A 257 19.41 31.41 -2.35
C ALA A 257 20.50 31.87 -1.39
N SER A 258 20.89 33.12 -1.51
CA SER A 258 21.83 33.79 -0.61
C SER A 258 21.21 35.12 -0.12
N PRO A 259 20.96 35.29 1.20
CA PRO A 259 21.17 34.31 2.29
C PRO A 259 20.29 33.05 2.14
N SER A 260 20.75 31.94 2.70
CA SER A 260 20.00 30.67 2.64
C SER A 260 18.75 30.72 3.53
N ALA A 261 17.75 29.88 3.19
CA ALA A 261 16.54 29.75 4.01
C ALA A 261 16.86 29.41 5.47
N TYR A 262 17.92 28.61 5.73
CA TYR A 262 18.38 28.25 7.07
C TYR A 262 18.94 29.43 7.87
N GLU A 263 19.54 30.42 7.20
CA GLU A 263 19.99 31.67 7.84
C GLU A 263 18.81 32.61 8.10
N LEU A 264 17.87 32.66 7.18
CA LEU A 264 16.69 33.52 7.28
C LEU A 264 15.77 33.10 8.42
N VAL A 265 15.57 31.79 8.63
CA VAL A 265 14.68 31.27 9.67
C VAL A 265 15.21 31.58 11.08
N ALA A 266 16.53 31.57 11.27
CA ALA A 266 17.15 31.94 12.55
C ALA A 266 16.93 33.42 12.92
N GLN A 267 16.68 34.31 11.93
CA GLN A 267 16.42 35.73 12.12
C GLN A 267 14.92 36.04 12.26
N ASN A 268 14.04 35.14 11.85
CA ASN A 268 12.59 35.37 11.77
C ASN A 268 11.80 34.27 12.49
N PRO A 269 11.65 34.31 13.81
CA PRO A 269 11.09 33.23 14.61
C PRO A 269 9.60 32.98 14.35
N ASP A 270 8.87 33.91 13.73
CA ASP A 270 7.44 33.81 13.43
C ASP A 270 7.13 33.38 11.99
N LYS A 271 8.16 33.08 11.19
CA LYS A 271 8.01 32.72 9.78
C LYS A 271 8.32 31.25 9.53
N VAL A 272 7.81 30.76 8.39
CA VAL A 272 8.15 29.47 7.80
C VAL A 272 8.81 29.72 6.45
N TYR A 273 9.91 29.04 6.18
CA TYR A 273 10.59 29.09 4.89
C TYR A 273 10.42 27.77 4.16
N PHE A 274 9.80 27.84 2.99
CA PHE A 274 9.56 26.68 2.13
C PHE A 274 10.64 26.60 1.06
N ILE A 275 11.28 25.45 0.93
CA ILE A 275 12.29 25.15 -0.08
C ILE A 275 11.72 24.11 -1.04
N PRO A 276 11.22 24.53 -2.23
CA PRO A 276 10.56 23.61 -3.16
C PRO A 276 11.46 22.50 -3.66
N GLU A 277 12.73 22.79 -3.93
CA GLU A 277 13.69 21.85 -4.51
C GLU A 277 13.92 20.64 -3.59
N THR A 278 13.95 20.86 -2.29
CA THR A 278 14.18 19.80 -1.31
C THR A 278 12.90 19.33 -0.62
N GLY A 279 11.77 20.02 -0.81
CA GLY A 279 10.53 19.74 -0.12
C GLY A 279 10.63 19.91 1.39
N GLU A 280 11.40 20.91 1.85
CA GLU A 280 11.61 21.20 3.26
C GLU A 280 10.86 22.47 3.65
N MET A 281 10.27 22.44 4.84
CA MET A 281 9.68 23.59 5.49
C MET A 281 10.45 23.86 6.77
N LEU A 282 11.18 24.98 6.80
CA LEU A 282 11.96 25.41 7.97
C LEU A 282 11.08 26.27 8.87
N LEU A 283 10.98 25.88 10.13
CA LEU A 283 10.10 26.51 11.11
C LEU A 283 10.87 27.49 11.98
N GLY A 284 10.39 28.71 12.08
CA GLY A 284 10.89 29.66 13.08
C GLY A 284 10.57 29.18 14.51
N ASP A 285 11.40 29.54 15.49
CA ASP A 285 11.33 29.07 16.87
C ASP A 285 9.94 29.22 17.52
N ASN A 286 9.23 30.31 17.23
CA ASN A 286 7.89 30.52 17.77
C ASN A 286 6.85 29.62 17.13
N VAL A 287 6.97 29.40 15.81
CA VAL A 287 6.11 28.45 15.06
C VAL A 287 6.34 27.05 15.58
N TYR A 288 7.59 26.61 15.70
CA TYR A 288 7.94 25.29 16.22
C TYR A 288 7.39 25.06 17.63
N ARG A 289 7.55 26.04 18.56
CA ARG A 289 6.99 25.92 19.92
C ARG A 289 5.46 25.81 19.93
N THR A 290 4.80 26.55 19.05
CA THR A 290 3.35 26.47 18.90
C THR A 290 2.90 25.11 18.41
N MET A 291 3.56 24.59 17.38
CA MET A 291 3.25 23.29 16.80
C MET A 291 3.59 22.13 17.75
N SER A 292 4.71 22.21 18.48
CA SER A 292 5.12 21.19 19.46
C SER A 292 4.17 21.08 20.66
N ALA A 293 3.35 22.10 20.90
CA ALA A 293 2.33 22.09 21.93
C ALA A 293 1.05 21.35 21.51
N TYR A 294 0.88 21.07 20.24
CA TYR A 294 -0.25 20.30 19.74
C TYR A 294 -0.11 18.85 20.21
N LYS A 295 -1.03 18.42 21.04
CA LYS A 295 -1.12 17.03 21.49
C LYS A 295 -2.33 16.42 20.85
N ASP A 296 -2.13 15.22 20.32
CA ASP A 296 -3.23 14.35 19.96
C ASP A 296 -4.01 14.06 21.26
N ASP A 297 -5.21 14.60 21.37
CA ASP A 297 -6.11 14.28 22.47
C ASP A 297 -6.88 13.00 22.16
N ALA A 298 -6.24 11.87 22.45
CA ALA A 298 -6.80 10.53 22.29
C ALA A 298 -8.11 10.30 23.09
N THR A 299 -8.60 11.31 23.83
CA THR A 299 -9.88 11.21 24.55
C THR A 299 -11.09 11.50 23.67
N THR A 300 -10.90 12.12 22.51
CA THR A 300 -11.94 12.31 21.48
C THR A 300 -11.79 11.25 20.39
N ALA A 301 -12.44 10.13 20.56
CA ALA A 301 -12.29 8.90 19.74
C ALA A 301 -12.70 9.03 18.25
N THR A 302 -12.95 10.21 17.72
CA THR A 302 -13.50 10.41 16.36
C THR A 302 -12.74 11.40 15.49
N VAL A 303 -11.74 12.12 16.03
CA VAL A 303 -10.94 13.11 15.30
C VAL A 303 -9.56 13.21 15.92
N ASN A 304 -8.50 13.17 15.15
CA ASN A 304 -7.15 13.49 15.60
C ASN A 304 -7.02 15.00 15.80
N GLU A 305 -7.54 15.51 16.94
CA GLU A 305 -7.31 16.92 17.32
C GLU A 305 -5.81 17.14 17.47
N GLY A 306 -5.29 18.16 16.78
CA GLY A 306 -3.86 18.42 16.74
C GLY A 306 -3.12 17.84 15.54
N GLU A 307 -3.80 17.07 14.67
CA GLU A 307 -3.26 16.66 13.38
C GLU A 307 -2.86 17.88 12.54
N ILE A 308 -1.63 17.87 12.05
CA ILE A 308 -1.09 18.91 11.18
C ILE A 308 -1.35 18.49 9.73
N ARG A 309 -1.97 19.37 8.94
CA ARG A 309 -2.19 19.17 7.52
C ARG A 309 -1.41 20.18 6.73
N ILE A 310 -0.62 19.70 5.78
CA ILE A 310 0.16 20.53 4.87
C ILE A 310 -0.29 20.25 3.45
N THR A 311 -0.80 21.30 2.77
CA THR A 311 -1.24 21.23 1.39
C THR A 311 -0.29 21.97 0.49
N TYR A 312 0.21 21.30 -0.56
CA TYR A 312 1.19 21.82 -1.51
C TYR A 312 0.96 21.23 -2.90
N GLN A 313 1.70 21.72 -3.91
CA GLN A 313 1.58 21.28 -5.30
C GLN A 313 2.90 20.71 -5.84
N LYS A 314 2.78 19.67 -6.69
CA LYS A 314 3.86 19.15 -7.52
C LYS A 314 3.33 18.91 -8.93
N ASN A 315 4.07 19.36 -9.95
CA ASN A 315 3.66 19.32 -11.35
C ASN A 315 4.63 18.55 -12.26
N GLU A 316 5.82 18.21 -11.78
CA GLU A 316 6.82 17.44 -12.53
C GLU A 316 7.18 16.16 -11.74
N TRP A 317 7.05 15.03 -12.40
CA TRP A 317 7.28 13.70 -11.82
C TRP A 317 8.40 13.01 -12.56
N LEU A 318 9.34 12.47 -11.83
CA LEU A 318 10.42 11.66 -12.38
C LEU A 318 10.04 10.18 -12.38
N LYS A 319 10.71 9.40 -13.22
CA LYS A 319 10.58 7.95 -13.18
C LYS A 319 11.02 7.44 -11.80
N GLY A 320 10.17 6.66 -11.16
CA GLY A 320 10.41 6.09 -9.84
C GLY A 320 9.85 6.93 -8.67
N ASP A 321 9.34 8.15 -8.93
CA ASP A 321 8.58 8.89 -7.93
C ASP A 321 7.32 8.11 -7.54
N LEU A 322 6.96 8.15 -6.26
CA LEU A 322 5.73 7.52 -5.78
C LEU A 322 4.50 8.32 -6.21
N ARG A 323 3.43 7.65 -6.59
CA ARG A 323 2.18 8.29 -6.99
C ARG A 323 1.36 8.71 -5.78
N PRO A 324 0.97 10.01 -5.66
CA PRO A 324 0.26 10.52 -4.50
C PRO A 324 -1.07 9.81 -4.21
N GLU A 325 -1.75 9.36 -5.26
CA GLU A 325 -3.05 8.69 -5.18
C GLU A 325 -3.06 7.37 -4.39
N HIS A 326 -1.89 6.81 -4.07
CA HIS A 326 -1.77 5.61 -3.24
C HIS A 326 -1.49 5.92 -1.77
N TYR A 327 -1.15 7.18 -1.44
CA TYR A 327 -0.67 7.58 -0.10
C TYR A 327 -1.52 8.66 0.56
N PHE A 328 -1.95 9.67 -0.21
CA PHE A 328 -2.47 10.92 0.33
C PHE A 328 -3.85 11.25 -0.24
N ALA A 329 -4.57 12.09 0.48
CA ALA A 329 -5.66 12.84 -0.11
C ALA A 329 -5.06 13.84 -1.12
N CYS A 330 -5.45 13.73 -2.38
CA CYS A 330 -4.91 14.59 -3.42
C CYS A 330 -5.92 14.83 -4.54
N THR A 331 -5.71 15.91 -5.28
CA THR A 331 -6.46 16.26 -6.49
C THR A 331 -5.48 16.35 -7.64
N SER A 332 -5.70 15.60 -8.71
CA SER A 332 -4.93 15.75 -9.93
C SER A 332 -5.66 16.59 -10.96
N THR A 333 -4.91 17.42 -11.67
CA THR A 333 -5.42 18.21 -12.82
C THR A 333 -4.72 17.72 -14.08
N ASP A 334 -5.52 17.36 -15.11
CA ASP A 334 -4.98 16.96 -16.41
C ASP A 334 -4.69 18.20 -17.30
N ASP A 335 -4.07 17.97 -18.46
CA ASP A 335 -3.75 19.02 -19.44
C ASP A 335 -4.98 19.77 -19.98
N ASN A 336 -6.19 19.23 -19.80
CA ASN A 336 -7.46 19.84 -20.21
C ASN A 336 -8.13 20.60 -19.06
N GLY A 337 -7.51 20.63 -17.87
CA GLY A 337 -8.07 21.27 -16.69
C GLY A 337 -9.15 20.45 -15.98
N VAL A 338 -9.27 19.16 -16.30
CA VAL A 338 -10.19 18.26 -15.60
C VAL A 338 -9.55 17.81 -14.31
N THR A 339 -10.24 18.04 -13.20
CA THR A 339 -9.79 17.64 -11.86
C THR A 339 -10.35 16.28 -11.48
N THR A 340 -9.52 15.47 -10.83
CA THR A 340 -9.91 14.18 -10.24
C THR A 340 -9.45 14.13 -8.81
N ASP A 341 -10.39 13.92 -7.89
CA ASP A 341 -10.11 13.81 -6.47
C ASP A 341 -9.82 12.36 -6.08
N TYR A 342 -8.85 12.18 -5.17
CA TYR A 342 -8.41 10.90 -4.66
C TYR A 342 -8.35 10.92 -3.14
N ASN A 343 -8.87 9.87 -2.50
CA ASN A 343 -8.75 9.60 -1.08
C ASN A 343 -9.19 10.77 -0.16
N GLN A 344 -10.16 11.58 -0.60
CA GLN A 344 -10.65 12.72 0.20
C GLN A 344 -11.23 12.26 1.54
N GLU A 345 -11.74 11.04 1.60
CA GLU A 345 -12.21 10.38 2.82
C GLU A 345 -11.13 10.27 3.92
N TYR A 346 -9.84 10.28 3.56
CA TYR A 346 -8.75 10.26 4.56
C TYR A 346 -8.74 11.52 5.42
N LEU A 347 -9.30 12.61 4.91
CA LEU A 347 -9.41 13.87 5.64
C LEU A 347 -10.60 13.91 6.60
N ASP A 348 -11.50 12.92 6.56
CA ASP A 348 -12.74 12.91 7.36
C ASP A 348 -12.55 12.35 8.79
N GLY A 349 -11.39 11.78 9.11
CA GLY A 349 -11.06 11.30 10.45
C GLY A 349 -10.25 10.00 10.47
N SER A 350 -9.78 9.63 11.67
CA SER A 350 -8.86 8.51 11.89
C SER A 350 -9.44 7.11 11.68
N ASP A 351 -10.76 6.96 11.64
CA ASP A 351 -11.42 5.63 11.61
C ASP A 351 -11.73 5.14 10.18
N VAL A 352 -11.26 5.86 9.15
CA VAL A 352 -11.48 5.44 7.76
C VAL A 352 -10.55 4.27 7.43
N GLU A 353 -11.13 3.08 7.21
CA GLU A 353 -10.37 1.95 6.70
C GLU A 353 -9.83 2.26 5.31
N LYS A 354 -8.51 2.31 5.20
CA LYS A 354 -7.83 2.64 3.94
C LYS A 354 -7.88 1.43 3.00
N GLN A 355 -8.68 1.52 1.94
CA GLN A 355 -8.65 0.70 0.73
C GLN A 355 -8.48 -0.82 0.98
N VAL A 356 -9.35 -1.41 1.83
CA VAL A 356 -9.30 -2.83 2.18
C VAL A 356 -9.96 -3.68 1.09
N ILE A 357 -9.23 -4.65 0.54
CA ILE A 357 -9.75 -5.65 -0.40
C ILE A 357 -9.98 -6.95 0.36
N GLU A 358 -11.23 -7.42 0.32
CA GLU A 358 -11.62 -8.67 0.95
C GLU A 358 -12.11 -9.70 -0.07
N TYR A 359 -11.79 -10.94 0.19
CA TYR A 359 -12.31 -12.08 -0.55
C TYR A 359 -13.33 -12.85 0.30
N ASP A 360 -14.47 -13.21 -0.30
CA ASP A 360 -15.41 -14.15 0.29
C ASP A 360 -14.81 -15.56 0.23
N VAL A 361 -14.53 -16.13 1.40
CA VAL A 361 -13.86 -17.44 1.54
C VAL A 361 -14.72 -18.49 2.23
N GLY A 362 -15.95 -18.14 2.58
CA GLY A 362 -16.91 -19.04 3.21
C GLY A 362 -18.22 -18.34 3.52
N PHE A 363 -19.22 -19.09 4.00
CA PHE A 363 -20.51 -18.53 4.38
C PHE A 363 -20.34 -17.43 5.44
N ASN A 364 -20.68 -16.18 5.09
CA ASN A 364 -20.51 -14.98 5.92
C ASN A 364 -19.08 -14.82 6.46
N GLN A 365 -18.08 -15.17 5.68
CA GLN A 365 -16.70 -15.06 6.09
C GLN A 365 -15.86 -14.47 4.97
N THR A 366 -15.25 -13.33 5.26
CA THR A 366 -14.29 -12.62 4.41
C THR A 366 -12.88 -12.69 4.98
N ILE A 367 -11.90 -12.45 4.14
CA ILE A 367 -10.51 -12.29 4.53
C ILE A 367 -9.91 -11.13 3.73
N ARG A 368 -9.25 -10.20 4.44
CA ARG A 368 -8.45 -9.16 3.80
C ARG A 368 -7.22 -9.80 3.15
N VAL A 369 -7.00 -9.51 1.86
CA VAL A 369 -5.88 -10.07 1.10
C VAL A 369 -4.79 -9.05 0.81
N ASN A 370 -5.13 -7.76 0.75
CA ASN A 370 -4.17 -6.74 0.40
C ASN A 370 -3.41 -6.18 1.61
N THR A 371 -2.21 -5.70 1.33
CA THR A 371 -1.41 -4.76 2.12
C THR A 371 -1.24 -3.53 1.25
N THR A 372 -1.44 -2.33 1.79
CA THR A 372 -1.35 -1.10 1.00
C THR A 372 0.07 -0.52 1.02
N ALA A 373 0.40 0.30 0.01
CA ALA A 373 1.74 0.86 -0.14
C ALA A 373 2.13 1.76 1.04
N ASP A 374 1.19 2.50 1.61
CA ASP A 374 1.41 3.39 2.77
C ASP A 374 1.76 2.63 4.07
N GLU A 375 1.42 1.33 4.17
CA GLU A 375 1.81 0.49 5.31
C GLU A 375 3.32 0.15 5.28
N VAL A 376 3.93 0.00 4.09
CA VAL A 376 5.28 -0.56 3.91
C VAL A 376 6.23 0.35 3.14
N PHE A 377 5.82 0.80 1.95
CA PHE A 377 6.66 1.58 1.03
C PHE A 377 6.54 3.08 1.29
N LYS A 378 6.83 3.50 2.52
CA LYS A 378 6.67 4.90 2.92
C LYS A 378 7.59 5.82 2.13
N PRO A 379 7.12 7.02 1.72
CA PRO A 379 7.97 8.03 1.08
C PRO A 379 9.20 8.38 1.91
N GLY A 380 9.10 8.30 3.24
CA GLY A 380 10.20 8.55 4.16
C GLY A 380 11.46 7.72 3.90
N ILE A 381 11.35 6.49 3.37
CA ILE A 381 12.52 5.66 3.02
C ILE A 381 13.40 6.38 1.99
N GLY A 382 12.78 6.93 0.95
CA GLY A 382 13.47 7.70 -0.07
C GLY A 382 14.04 9.00 0.49
N ARG A 383 13.23 9.72 1.25
CA ARG A 383 13.60 11.01 1.83
C ARG A 383 14.79 10.92 2.80
N GLU A 384 14.79 9.89 3.69
CA GLU A 384 15.95 9.60 4.54
C GLU A 384 17.21 9.30 3.72
N THR A 385 17.06 8.51 2.66
CA THR A 385 18.18 8.20 1.77
C THR A 385 18.71 9.46 1.09
N ASP A 386 17.84 10.35 0.63
CA ASP A 386 18.24 11.62 -0.02
C ASP A 386 19.01 12.52 0.93
N ASP A 387 18.62 12.60 2.21
CA ASP A 387 19.35 13.38 3.22
C ASP A 387 20.74 12.80 3.49
N LEU A 388 20.84 11.46 3.61
CA LEU A 388 22.14 10.80 3.77
C LEU A 388 23.06 11.00 2.57
N VAL A 389 22.49 10.96 1.37
CA VAL A 389 23.21 11.23 0.11
C VAL A 389 23.71 12.66 0.08
N ARG A 390 22.87 13.64 0.39
CA ARG A 390 23.27 15.06 0.46
C ARG A 390 24.37 15.29 1.48
N ALA A 391 24.26 14.68 2.67
CA ALA A 391 25.30 14.81 3.69
C ALA A 391 26.67 14.26 3.23
N LEU A 392 26.66 13.16 2.48
CA LEU A 392 27.88 12.62 1.86
C LEU A 392 28.44 13.53 0.79
N GLU A 393 27.58 14.08 -0.08
CA GLU A 393 27.97 15.01 -1.15
C GLU A 393 28.55 16.31 -0.58
N ASP A 394 27.97 16.86 0.50
CA ASP A 394 28.50 18.03 1.21
C ASP A 394 29.92 17.79 1.73
N VAL A 395 30.17 16.65 2.39
CA VAL A 395 31.49 16.28 2.90
C VAL A 395 32.49 16.11 1.75
N GLN A 396 32.10 15.44 0.66
CA GLN A 396 32.98 15.24 -0.50
C GLN A 396 33.34 16.55 -1.18
N SER A 397 32.40 17.48 -1.28
CA SER A 397 32.63 18.81 -1.83
C SER A 397 33.69 19.57 -1.02
N LEU A 398 33.49 19.60 0.30
CA LEU A 398 34.44 20.27 1.22
C LEU A 398 35.83 19.60 1.25
N GLU A 399 35.91 18.27 1.13
CA GLU A 399 37.20 17.56 1.00
C GLU A 399 37.97 17.97 -0.26
N LYS A 400 37.27 18.18 -1.38
CA LYS A 400 37.90 18.69 -2.62
C LYS A 400 38.40 20.13 -2.42
N VAL A 401 37.61 20.98 -1.76
CA VAL A 401 38.01 22.37 -1.43
C VAL A 401 39.24 22.37 -0.56
N VAL A 402 39.27 21.61 0.52
CA VAL A 402 40.42 21.46 1.44
C VAL A 402 41.67 21.00 0.69
N SER A 403 41.54 19.93 -0.12
CA SER A 403 42.67 19.38 -0.91
C SER A 403 43.25 20.42 -1.89
N ASN A 404 42.38 21.18 -2.55
CA ASN A 404 42.78 22.24 -3.47
C ASN A 404 43.52 23.38 -2.74
N LEU A 405 42.94 23.83 -1.62
CA LEU A 405 43.56 24.88 -0.81
C LEU A 405 44.92 24.45 -0.20
N ASP A 406 45.02 23.22 0.29
CA ASP A 406 46.28 22.68 0.80
C ASP A 406 47.37 22.65 -0.28
N THR A 407 46.99 22.26 -1.50
CA THR A 407 47.90 22.28 -2.66
C THR A 407 48.35 23.72 -3.00
N MET A 408 47.41 24.66 -2.95
CA MET A 408 47.72 26.10 -3.20
C MET A 408 48.62 26.67 -2.12
N VAL A 409 48.38 26.41 -0.84
CA VAL A 409 49.24 26.83 0.29
C VAL A 409 50.67 26.29 0.15
N LYS A 410 50.80 25.01 -0.25
CA LYS A 410 52.11 24.36 -0.42
C LYS A 410 52.89 24.86 -1.63
N SER A 411 52.20 25.31 -2.68
CA SER A 411 52.83 25.82 -3.91
C SER A 411 53.07 27.33 -3.88
N GLU A 412 52.47 28.09 -2.97
CA GLU A 412 52.61 29.54 -2.90
C GLU A 412 53.93 29.96 -2.22
N THR A 413 54.65 30.89 -2.86
CA THR A 413 55.93 31.39 -2.39
C THR A 413 55.86 32.79 -1.75
N ASP A 414 54.77 33.53 -2.01
CA ASP A 414 54.51 34.84 -1.41
C ASP A 414 53.89 34.64 -0.01
N GLU A 415 54.59 35.04 1.02
CA GLU A 415 54.19 34.87 2.42
C GLU A 415 52.82 35.54 2.74
N THR A 416 52.49 36.66 2.08
CA THR A 416 51.23 37.39 2.31
C THR A 416 50.05 36.57 1.73
N LYS A 417 50.21 36.09 0.50
CA LYS A 417 49.21 35.25 -0.18
C LYS A 417 49.07 33.91 0.52
N LYS A 418 50.20 33.33 0.94
CA LYS A 418 50.20 32.06 1.70
C LYS A 418 49.45 32.22 3.02
N ALA A 419 49.65 33.33 3.75
CA ALA A 419 48.90 33.59 4.97
C ALA A 419 47.38 33.76 4.71
N THR A 420 47.01 34.35 3.59
CA THR A 420 45.60 34.45 3.17
C THR A 420 45.04 33.08 2.84
N LEU A 421 45.71 32.28 2.03
CA LEU A 421 45.33 30.93 1.69
C LEU A 421 45.21 30.02 2.94
N GLN A 422 46.14 30.20 3.90
CA GLN A 422 46.08 29.44 5.15
C GLN A 422 44.82 29.74 5.94
N LYS A 423 44.39 31.00 6.06
CA LYS A 423 43.12 31.38 6.70
C LYS A 423 41.92 30.73 6.03
N ARG A 424 41.91 30.62 4.68
CA ARG A 424 40.84 29.93 3.94
C ARG A 424 40.86 28.41 4.17
N LEU A 425 42.09 27.86 4.20
CA LEU A 425 42.26 26.44 4.52
C LEU A 425 41.78 26.09 5.93
N ASP A 426 42.08 26.97 6.91
CA ASP A 426 41.62 26.78 8.29
C ASP A 426 40.08 26.85 8.37
N ALA A 427 39.44 27.81 7.67
CA ALA A 427 38.00 27.88 7.55
C ALA A 427 37.37 26.63 6.88
N ALA A 428 37.95 26.17 5.76
CA ALA A 428 37.50 24.99 5.07
C ALA A 428 37.65 23.69 5.93
N ASN A 429 38.75 23.59 6.66
CA ASN A 429 38.94 22.45 7.59
C ASN A 429 37.91 22.44 8.72
N LYS A 430 37.56 23.62 9.27
CA LYS A 430 36.51 23.74 10.28
C LYS A 430 35.15 23.35 9.70
N ALA A 431 34.81 23.86 8.49
CA ALA A 431 33.57 23.47 7.79
C ALA A 431 33.52 21.97 7.55
N LEU A 432 34.61 21.37 7.08
CA LEU A 432 34.71 19.92 6.85
C LEU A 432 34.54 19.12 8.15
N THR A 433 35.12 19.55 9.26
CA THR A 433 34.96 18.89 10.56
C THR A 433 33.50 18.90 11.00
N LEU A 434 32.85 20.08 10.95
CA LEU A 434 31.44 20.21 11.30
C LEU A 434 30.53 19.39 10.36
N SER A 435 30.85 19.34 9.06
CA SER A 435 30.09 18.56 8.09
C SER A 435 30.24 17.05 8.32
N LYS A 436 31.40 16.58 8.72
CA LYS A 436 31.61 15.19 9.14
C LYS A 436 30.80 14.84 10.40
N ASP A 437 30.79 15.74 11.39
CA ASP A 437 29.99 15.56 12.62
C ASP A 437 28.48 15.56 12.30
N LYS A 438 28.01 16.47 11.42
CA LYS A 438 26.64 16.49 10.92
C LYS A 438 26.30 15.19 10.22
N MET A 439 27.12 14.77 9.25
CA MET A 439 26.94 13.54 8.51
C MET A 439 26.84 12.33 9.45
N GLN A 440 27.74 12.19 10.41
CA GLN A 440 27.71 11.08 11.37
C GLN A 440 26.38 11.05 12.14
N LYS A 441 25.93 12.18 12.68
CA LYS A 441 24.62 12.27 13.38
C LYS A 441 23.45 11.92 12.48
N MET A 442 23.46 12.36 11.22
CA MET A 442 22.43 12.01 10.26
C MET A 442 22.41 10.51 9.93
N PHE A 443 23.59 9.87 9.82
CA PHE A 443 23.66 8.43 9.65
C PHE A 443 23.18 7.65 10.90
N GLU A 444 23.43 8.15 12.12
CA GLU A 444 22.92 7.57 13.36
C GLU A 444 21.38 7.68 13.45
N SER A 445 20.81 8.84 13.11
CA SER A 445 19.34 9.01 13.06
C SER A 445 18.73 8.19 11.93
N GLY A 446 19.34 8.20 10.75
CA GLY A 446 18.91 7.41 9.60
C GLY A 446 18.92 5.90 9.87
N LEU A 447 19.88 5.42 10.66
CA LEU A 447 19.90 4.02 11.12
C LEU A 447 18.63 3.68 11.92
N THR A 448 18.24 4.56 12.83
CA THR A 448 17.01 4.38 13.64
C THR A 448 15.75 4.42 12.75
N ALA A 449 15.68 5.35 11.81
CA ALA A 449 14.57 5.46 10.87
C ALA A 449 14.45 4.21 9.98
N MET A 450 15.58 3.73 9.42
CA MET A 450 15.60 2.52 8.59
C MET A 450 15.20 1.25 9.38
N GLN A 451 15.57 1.15 10.66
CA GLN A 451 15.10 0.07 11.54
C GLN A 451 13.60 0.14 11.74
N GLY A 452 13.03 1.33 11.92
CA GLY A 452 11.58 1.53 12.00
C GLY A 452 10.83 1.09 10.73
N TYR A 453 11.38 1.38 9.54
CA TYR A 453 10.81 0.89 8.28
C TYR A 453 10.93 -0.63 8.13
N LEU A 454 12.05 -1.22 8.57
CA LEU A 454 12.22 -2.69 8.60
C LEU A 454 11.19 -3.35 9.52
N ASP A 455 10.96 -2.79 10.70
CA ASP A 455 10.00 -3.30 11.67
C ASP A 455 8.55 -3.21 11.13
N ALA A 456 8.19 -2.11 10.45
CA ALA A 456 6.89 -1.97 9.79
C ALA A 456 6.71 -3.03 8.69
N ASN A 457 7.75 -3.27 7.88
CA ASN A 457 7.73 -4.30 6.85
C ASN A 457 7.62 -5.71 7.45
N ASN A 458 8.35 -6.03 8.52
CA ASN A 458 8.28 -7.31 9.22
C ASN A 458 6.91 -7.54 9.88
N LEU A 459 6.27 -6.49 10.38
CA LEU A 459 4.89 -6.54 10.85
C LEU A 459 3.93 -6.90 9.72
N ALA A 460 4.07 -6.28 8.54
CA ALA A 460 3.28 -6.60 7.36
C ALA A 460 3.48 -8.05 6.90
N ILE A 461 4.72 -8.58 6.92
CA ILE A 461 5.02 -9.99 6.64
C ILE A 461 4.27 -10.90 7.63
N THR A 462 4.33 -10.57 8.91
CA THR A 462 3.67 -11.36 9.98
C THR A 462 2.16 -11.37 9.80
N GLN A 463 1.57 -10.21 9.48
CA GLN A 463 0.13 -10.10 9.19
C GLN A 463 -0.27 -10.89 7.95
N CYS A 464 0.54 -10.80 6.88
CA CYS A 464 0.32 -11.57 5.65
C CYS A 464 0.37 -13.08 5.93
N GLY A 465 1.39 -13.56 6.65
CA GLY A 465 1.51 -14.97 7.05
C GLY A 465 0.37 -15.44 7.96
N THR A 466 -0.12 -14.59 8.87
CA THR A 466 -1.29 -14.89 9.71
C THR A 466 -2.56 -15.04 8.88
N ARG A 467 -2.76 -14.17 7.88
CA ARG A 467 -3.87 -14.26 6.92
C ARG A 467 -3.77 -15.54 6.09
N GLY A 468 -2.57 -15.90 5.61
CA GLY A 468 -2.31 -17.14 4.90
C GLY A 468 -2.66 -18.38 5.74
N SER A 469 -2.19 -18.45 6.99
CA SER A 469 -2.52 -19.55 7.91
C SER A 469 -4.02 -19.66 8.21
N LYS A 470 -4.71 -18.52 8.38
CA LYS A 470 -6.17 -18.48 8.53
C LYS A 470 -6.86 -19.01 7.28
N LEU A 471 -6.36 -18.65 6.10
CA LEU A 471 -6.90 -19.10 4.82
C LEU A 471 -6.77 -20.61 4.64
N GLU A 472 -5.64 -21.20 5.02
CA GLU A 472 -5.41 -22.65 4.99
C GLU A 472 -6.42 -23.41 5.90
N LEU A 473 -6.69 -22.89 7.10
CA LEU A 473 -7.70 -23.46 7.99
C LEU A 473 -9.10 -23.40 7.37
N ILE A 474 -9.43 -22.30 6.69
CA ILE A 474 -10.69 -22.11 6.00
C ILE A 474 -10.79 -23.09 4.80
N GLU A 475 -9.70 -23.23 4.04
CA GLU A 475 -9.62 -24.17 2.91
C GLU A 475 -9.95 -25.59 3.33
N ASN A 476 -9.28 -26.08 4.38
CA ASN A 476 -9.54 -27.42 4.92
C ASN A 476 -10.99 -27.58 5.34
N ARG A 477 -11.58 -26.59 6.03
CA ARG A 477 -12.99 -26.61 6.40
C ARG A 477 -13.92 -26.61 5.19
N MET A 478 -13.65 -25.80 4.15
CA MET A 478 -14.45 -25.77 2.93
C MET A 478 -14.38 -27.09 2.16
N LYS A 479 -13.22 -27.72 2.15
CA LYS A 479 -13.02 -29.05 1.58
C LYS A 479 -13.91 -30.10 2.26
N ASP A 480 -13.93 -30.12 3.60
CA ASP A 480 -14.73 -31.04 4.38
C ASP A 480 -16.24 -30.78 4.20
N GLN A 481 -16.63 -29.49 4.22
CA GLN A 481 -18.01 -29.09 3.97
C GLN A 481 -18.47 -29.48 2.56
N LYS A 482 -17.61 -29.30 1.54
CA LYS A 482 -17.89 -29.72 0.17
C LYS A 482 -18.19 -31.23 0.11
N THR A 483 -17.32 -32.04 0.70
CA THR A 483 -17.49 -33.51 0.74
C THR A 483 -18.79 -33.87 1.47
N THR A 484 -19.07 -33.21 2.59
CA THR A 484 -20.32 -33.45 3.35
C THR A 484 -21.55 -33.10 2.52
N PHE A 485 -21.58 -31.94 1.86
CA PHE A 485 -22.72 -31.53 1.03
C PHE A 485 -22.87 -32.42 -0.22
N GLU A 486 -21.79 -32.86 -0.84
CA GLU A 486 -21.81 -33.80 -1.96
C GLU A 486 -22.40 -35.16 -1.52
N THR A 487 -22.02 -35.65 -0.34
CA THR A 487 -22.58 -36.88 0.23
C THR A 487 -24.08 -36.74 0.52
N LEU A 488 -24.48 -35.66 1.20
CA LEU A 488 -25.89 -35.36 1.49
C LEU A 488 -26.73 -35.18 0.21
N GLN A 489 -26.14 -34.57 -0.81
CA GLN A 489 -26.76 -34.40 -2.12
C GLN A 489 -26.98 -35.77 -2.77
N SER A 490 -25.97 -36.65 -2.77
CA SER A 490 -26.04 -38.00 -3.31
C SER A 490 -27.09 -38.82 -2.57
N GLU A 491 -27.07 -38.83 -1.24
CA GLU A 491 -28.07 -39.53 -0.41
C GLU A 491 -29.52 -39.06 -0.68
N ASN A 492 -29.69 -37.75 -0.92
CA ASN A 492 -31.00 -37.17 -1.19
C ASN A 492 -31.50 -37.44 -2.62
N GLU A 493 -30.62 -37.38 -3.62
CA GLU A 493 -31.00 -37.39 -5.04
C GLU A 493 -30.77 -38.72 -5.73
N ASP A 494 -29.74 -39.50 -5.35
CA ASP A 494 -29.35 -40.67 -6.07
C ASP A 494 -30.21 -41.88 -5.65
N ILE A 495 -30.49 -42.72 -6.62
CA ILE A 495 -31.26 -43.94 -6.41
C ILE A 495 -30.34 -45.08 -5.94
N ASP A 496 -30.84 -45.91 -5.04
CA ASP A 496 -30.24 -47.22 -4.80
C ASP A 496 -30.52 -48.12 -5.99
N ILE A 497 -29.47 -48.44 -6.75
CA ILE A 497 -29.58 -49.20 -8.01
C ILE A 497 -30.04 -50.62 -7.73
N GLU A 498 -29.66 -51.24 -6.60
CA GLU A 498 -30.03 -52.60 -6.25
C GLU A 498 -31.54 -52.66 -5.96
N GLU A 499 -32.02 -51.76 -5.09
CA GLU A 499 -33.44 -51.65 -4.76
C GLU A 499 -34.29 -51.33 -6.00
N ALA A 500 -33.86 -50.36 -6.79
CA ALA A 500 -34.54 -49.95 -8.02
C ALA A 500 -34.61 -51.08 -9.05
N THR A 501 -33.55 -51.90 -9.16
CA THR A 501 -33.56 -53.08 -10.05
C THR A 501 -34.58 -54.12 -9.58
N ILE A 502 -34.67 -54.36 -8.27
CA ILE A 502 -35.66 -55.31 -7.70
C ILE A 502 -37.07 -54.75 -7.95
N GLN A 503 -37.31 -53.48 -7.68
CA GLN A 503 -38.62 -52.84 -7.89
C GLN A 503 -39.00 -52.83 -9.37
N MET A 504 -38.08 -52.56 -10.28
CA MET A 504 -38.31 -52.57 -11.72
C MET A 504 -38.69 -54.00 -12.22
N LYS A 505 -37.96 -55.04 -11.80
CA LYS A 505 -38.31 -56.43 -12.13
C LYS A 505 -39.66 -56.82 -11.57
N GLY A 506 -39.96 -56.37 -10.34
CA GLY A 506 -41.29 -56.57 -9.74
C GLY A 506 -42.40 -55.89 -10.53
N ALA A 507 -42.19 -54.65 -10.97
CA ALA A 507 -43.14 -53.91 -11.80
C ALA A 507 -43.36 -54.58 -13.17
N GLN A 508 -42.28 -55.02 -13.83
CA GLN A 508 -42.37 -55.75 -15.11
C GLN A 508 -43.16 -57.03 -14.96
N LEU A 509 -42.89 -57.82 -13.89
CA LEU A 509 -43.65 -59.05 -13.62
C LEU A 509 -45.12 -58.74 -13.37
N THR A 510 -45.42 -57.72 -12.57
CA THR A 510 -46.78 -57.26 -12.27
C THR A 510 -47.51 -56.77 -13.52
N TYR A 511 -46.81 -56.02 -14.37
CA TYR A 511 -47.37 -55.57 -15.66
C TYR A 511 -47.71 -56.74 -16.57
N THR A 512 -46.81 -57.73 -16.72
CA THR A 512 -47.02 -58.90 -17.53
C THR A 512 -48.17 -59.76 -16.96
N ALA A 513 -48.23 -59.95 -15.63
CA ALA A 513 -49.35 -60.69 -14.97
C ALA A 513 -50.69 -59.96 -15.16
N SER A 514 -50.69 -58.60 -15.10
CA SER A 514 -51.89 -57.79 -15.34
C SER A 514 -52.41 -57.93 -16.78
N LEU A 515 -51.48 -57.94 -17.76
CA LEU A 515 -51.86 -58.23 -19.17
C LEU A 515 -52.45 -59.62 -19.36
N MET A 516 -51.86 -60.65 -18.74
CA MET A 516 -52.39 -62.01 -18.77
C MET A 516 -53.76 -62.11 -18.11
N ALA A 517 -54.00 -61.49 -16.97
CA ALA A 517 -55.28 -61.43 -16.28
C ALA A 517 -56.34 -60.70 -17.12
N ALA A 518 -55.98 -59.54 -17.73
CA ALA A 518 -56.89 -58.82 -18.62
C ALA A 518 -57.27 -59.61 -19.86
N SER A 519 -56.32 -60.34 -20.45
CA SER A 519 -56.59 -61.27 -21.57
C SER A 519 -57.62 -62.35 -21.22
N LYS A 520 -57.47 -62.92 -20.03
CA LYS A 520 -58.46 -63.95 -19.54
C LYS A 520 -59.84 -63.33 -19.28
N ILE A 521 -59.89 -62.09 -18.73
CA ILE A 521 -61.17 -61.39 -18.48
C ILE A 521 -61.85 -61.02 -19.81
N LEU A 522 -61.10 -60.71 -20.83
CA LEU A 522 -61.61 -60.36 -22.15
C LEU A 522 -62.11 -61.65 -22.91
N GLN A 523 -61.45 -62.80 -22.72
CA GLN A 523 -61.84 -64.08 -23.36
C GLN A 523 -63.07 -64.69 -22.76
N THR A 524 -63.42 -64.43 -21.49
CA THR A 524 -64.60 -64.99 -20.84
C THR A 524 -65.95 -64.40 -21.27
N ASN A 525 -66.03 -63.57 -22.28
CA ASN A 525 -67.24 -62.77 -22.57
C ASN A 525 -68.09 -63.14 -23.74
N LEU A 526 -67.79 -64.17 -24.52
CA LEU A 526 -68.66 -64.53 -25.63
C LEU A 526 -68.81 -66.09 -25.87
N LEU A 527 -67.89 -66.88 -25.39
CA LEU A 527 -67.93 -68.35 -25.71
C LEU A 527 -68.35 -69.27 -24.55
N SER A 528 -68.58 -68.79 -23.33
CA SER A 528 -69.04 -69.54 -22.19
C SER A 528 -70.57 -69.50 -21.96
N TYR A 529 -71.33 -68.86 -22.86
CA TYR A 529 -72.77 -68.70 -22.83
C TYR A 529 -73.46 -69.18 -24.12
N LEU A 530 -72.76 -69.85 -25.02
CA LEU A 530 -73.25 -70.65 -26.08
C LEU A 530 -73.01 -72.14 -25.73
#